data_e130787a295c6021734f89c32360d136
#
_entry.id   e130787a295c6021734f89c32360d136
#
_cell.length_a   1.000
_cell.length_b   1.000
_cell.length_c   1.000
_cell.angle_alpha   90.00
_cell.angle_beta   90.00
_cell.angle_gamma   90.00
#
_symmetry.space_group_name_H-M   'P 1'
#
loop_
_entity.id
_entity.type
_entity.pdbx_description
1 polymer ?
#
loop_
_entity_poly.entity_id
_entity_poly.type
_entity_poly.pdbx_seq_one_letter_code
_entity_poly.pdbx_strand_id
1 'polypeptide(L)'
;MNITTIIPIHEFNDKNSTLLDKAIESIVKQENIDTKPQTIVVYAQEIDTEMLVYQQSLLAKYPEGLNIIFIRNEGKTDYQSQVNLAVESVATDYFSVLEFDDEFGTTYFRNARKYIKSFPEIDVFLSMMIEVNEKNEGIKLTNETIWAQQFVGENGEMGYLNLNALKQYTDFKLSGAIIKKTEFKNLGGYKANIKLTFMYEFLLRALNNASKIYSIPKIGYKHLATREGSLFDGYLKGMPVDERKFWFEVATKESNFINDRPIDMSRLLRVV
;
A
#
# COMPACT_ATOMS: atom_id res chain seq x y z
N MET A 1 9.85 -5.21 -18.05
CA MET A 1 9.84 -4.28 -16.90
C MET A 1 9.16 -4.98 -15.74
N ASN A 2 9.85 -5.13 -14.63
CA ASN A 2 9.37 -5.90 -13.48
C ASN A 2 8.96 -4.95 -12.35
N ILE A 3 8.00 -5.39 -11.54
CA ILE A 3 7.53 -4.69 -10.34
C ILE A 3 7.81 -5.62 -9.17
N THR A 4 8.36 -5.09 -8.08
CA THR A 4 8.54 -5.84 -6.84
C THR A 4 7.30 -5.65 -5.97
N THR A 5 6.75 -6.75 -5.43
CA THR A 5 5.70 -6.70 -4.41
C THR A 5 6.31 -6.69 -3.02
N ILE A 6 5.83 -5.84 -2.14
CA ILE A 6 6.20 -5.80 -0.71
C ILE A 6 4.98 -6.24 0.10
N ILE A 7 5.17 -7.19 1.03
CA ILE A 7 4.14 -7.65 1.97
C ILE A 7 4.66 -7.40 3.39
N PRO A 8 4.19 -6.34 4.08
CA PRO A 8 4.58 -6.07 5.47
C PRO A 8 3.73 -6.90 6.44
N ILE A 9 4.38 -7.53 7.44
CA ILE A 9 3.74 -8.37 8.46
C ILE A 9 4.21 -7.94 9.85
N HIS A 10 3.30 -7.51 10.70
CA HIS A 10 3.60 -7.09 12.07
C HIS A 10 3.15 -8.09 13.13
N GLU A 11 2.22 -8.98 12.79
CA GLU A 11 1.72 -10.06 13.65
C GLU A 11 1.46 -11.32 12.82
N PHE A 12 1.62 -12.49 13.40
CA PHE A 12 1.38 -13.76 12.71
C PHE A 12 0.74 -14.79 13.64
N ASN A 13 -0.27 -15.46 13.13
CA ASN A 13 -1.02 -16.53 13.78
C ASN A 13 -1.67 -17.42 12.71
N ASP A 14 -2.36 -18.47 13.08
CA ASP A 14 -3.00 -19.41 12.14
C ASP A 14 -3.98 -18.73 11.17
N LYS A 15 -4.75 -17.75 11.65
CA LYS A 15 -5.69 -16.99 10.80
C LYS A 15 -4.91 -16.13 9.79
N ASN A 16 -3.86 -15.46 10.23
CA ASN A 16 -3.03 -14.59 9.39
C ASN A 16 -2.23 -15.40 8.37
N SER A 17 -1.79 -16.63 8.71
CA SER A 17 -1.09 -17.51 7.77
C SER A 17 -1.96 -17.88 6.56
N THR A 18 -3.24 -18.16 6.79
CA THR A 18 -4.20 -18.44 5.71
C THR A 18 -4.45 -17.22 4.81
N LEU A 19 -4.47 -16.03 5.38
CA LEU A 19 -4.62 -14.79 4.62
C LEU A 19 -3.36 -14.50 3.78
N LEU A 20 -2.17 -14.64 4.38
CA LEU A 20 -0.90 -14.52 3.66
C LEU A 20 -0.77 -15.53 2.53
N ASP A 21 -1.25 -16.76 2.71
CA ASP A 21 -1.31 -17.76 1.65
C ASP A 21 -2.14 -17.28 0.45
N LYS A 22 -3.30 -16.66 0.67
CA LYS A 22 -4.14 -16.10 -0.40
C LYS A 22 -3.44 -14.92 -1.09
N ALA A 23 -2.79 -14.05 -0.31
CA ALA A 23 -2.02 -12.93 -0.86
C ALA A 23 -0.91 -13.44 -1.80
N ILE A 24 -0.10 -14.41 -1.35
CA ILE A 24 0.97 -15.01 -2.18
C ILE A 24 0.37 -15.75 -3.38
N GLU A 25 -0.71 -16.50 -3.19
CA GLU A 25 -1.39 -17.21 -4.27
C GLU A 25 -1.89 -16.25 -5.34
N SER A 26 -2.37 -15.06 -4.98
CA SER A 26 -2.78 -14.02 -5.93
C SER A 26 -1.61 -13.51 -6.80
N ILE A 27 -0.37 -13.55 -6.29
CA ILE A 27 0.84 -13.22 -7.05
C ILE A 27 1.21 -14.39 -7.98
N VAL A 28 1.08 -15.62 -7.51
CA VAL A 28 1.43 -16.83 -8.28
C VAL A 28 0.47 -17.04 -9.47
N LYS A 29 -0.82 -16.76 -9.27
CA LYS A 29 -1.90 -16.93 -10.26
C LYS A 29 -2.02 -15.80 -11.28
N GLN A 30 -1.03 -14.93 -11.38
CA GLN A 30 -1.07 -13.85 -12.37
C GLN A 30 -1.04 -14.38 -13.80
N GLU A 31 -1.91 -13.82 -14.65
CA GLU A 31 -2.07 -14.20 -16.04
C GLU A 31 -1.21 -13.35 -16.98
N ASN A 32 -0.72 -13.99 -18.04
CA ASN A 32 0.02 -13.32 -19.14
C ASN A 32 1.24 -12.51 -18.64
N ILE A 33 2.04 -13.14 -17.77
CA ILE A 33 3.32 -12.63 -17.33
C ILE A 33 4.45 -13.58 -17.73
N ASP A 34 5.52 -13.06 -18.34
CA ASP A 34 6.67 -13.86 -18.80
C ASP A 34 7.58 -14.29 -17.66
N THR A 35 7.59 -13.53 -16.57
CA THR A 35 8.47 -13.76 -15.41
C THR A 35 7.70 -13.53 -14.11
N LYS A 36 7.92 -14.42 -13.15
CA LYS A 36 7.36 -14.26 -11.79
C LYS A 36 7.89 -12.95 -11.17
N PRO A 37 7.02 -12.08 -10.65
CA PRO A 37 7.47 -10.86 -9.98
C PRO A 37 8.24 -11.19 -8.71
N GLN A 38 9.22 -10.35 -8.36
CA GLN A 38 9.88 -10.45 -7.06
C GLN A 38 8.88 -10.09 -5.96
N THR A 39 8.89 -10.85 -4.88
CA THR A 39 8.13 -10.57 -3.66
C THR A 39 9.09 -10.42 -2.49
N ILE A 40 8.89 -9.38 -1.68
CA ILE A 40 9.61 -9.15 -0.44
C ILE A 40 8.59 -9.23 0.69
N VAL A 41 8.71 -10.23 1.54
CA VAL A 41 7.98 -10.31 2.81
C VAL A 41 8.87 -9.70 3.88
N VAL A 42 8.43 -8.60 4.48
CA VAL A 42 9.12 -7.96 5.59
C VAL A 42 8.30 -8.17 6.86
N TYR A 43 8.93 -8.68 7.92
CA TYR A 43 8.23 -9.08 9.12
C TYR A 43 8.94 -8.64 10.39
N ALA A 44 8.17 -8.46 11.46
CA ALA A 44 8.67 -8.07 12.76
C ALA A 44 9.51 -9.19 13.41
N GLN A 45 10.60 -8.85 14.09
CA GLN A 45 11.49 -9.82 14.73
C GLN A 45 10.76 -10.71 15.75
N GLU A 46 9.73 -10.19 16.40
CA GLU A 46 8.96 -10.88 17.43
C GLU A 46 8.23 -12.14 16.91
N ILE A 47 8.02 -12.24 15.60
CA ILE A 47 7.36 -13.37 14.93
C ILE A 47 8.34 -14.22 14.11
N ASP A 48 9.64 -14.13 14.36
CA ASP A 48 10.66 -14.82 13.57
C ASP A 48 10.49 -16.34 13.56
N THR A 49 10.19 -16.93 14.70
CA THR A 49 10.00 -18.39 14.82
C THR A 49 8.85 -18.89 13.95
N GLU A 50 7.70 -18.23 14.03
CA GLU A 50 6.51 -18.54 13.24
C GLU A 50 6.76 -18.34 11.75
N MET A 51 7.48 -17.27 11.40
CA MET A 51 7.81 -16.99 10.01
C MET A 51 8.82 -17.98 9.42
N LEU A 52 9.76 -18.50 10.19
CA LEU A 52 10.65 -19.60 9.75
C LEU A 52 9.87 -20.89 9.44
N VAL A 53 8.92 -21.25 10.29
CA VAL A 53 8.02 -22.39 10.05
C VAL A 53 7.19 -22.17 8.79
N TYR A 54 6.62 -20.97 8.64
CA TYR A 54 5.84 -20.61 7.46
C TYR A 54 6.66 -20.68 6.16
N GLN A 55 7.89 -20.19 6.16
CA GLN A 55 8.80 -20.27 5.00
C GLN A 55 9.01 -21.72 4.56
N GLN A 56 9.22 -22.64 5.50
CA GLN A 56 9.37 -24.08 5.20
C GLN A 56 8.11 -24.65 4.55
N SER A 57 6.94 -24.31 5.07
CA SER A 57 5.66 -24.77 4.52
C SER A 57 5.43 -24.21 3.11
N LEU A 58 5.81 -22.96 2.87
CA LEU A 58 5.69 -22.30 1.57
C LEU A 58 6.60 -22.95 0.52
N LEU A 59 7.85 -23.29 0.89
CA LEU A 59 8.77 -24.02 0.01
C LEU A 59 8.25 -25.40 -0.36
N ALA A 60 7.62 -26.12 0.58
CA ALA A 60 6.98 -27.40 0.30
C ALA A 60 5.76 -27.28 -0.64
N LYS A 61 4.97 -26.19 -0.49
CA LYS A 61 3.81 -25.90 -1.34
C LYS A 61 4.19 -25.53 -2.77
N TYR A 62 5.33 -24.88 -2.96
CA TYR A 62 5.82 -24.41 -4.27
C TYR A 62 7.22 -24.95 -4.58
N PRO A 63 7.38 -26.26 -4.88
CA PRO A 63 8.67 -26.91 -5.06
C PRO A 63 9.46 -26.39 -6.27
N GLU A 64 8.79 -25.80 -7.27
CA GLU A 64 9.42 -25.12 -8.40
C GLU A 64 10.05 -23.75 -8.02
N GLY A 65 9.88 -23.35 -6.76
CA GLY A 65 10.37 -22.11 -6.20
C GLY A 65 9.48 -20.89 -6.53
N LEU A 66 9.59 -19.94 -5.63
CA LEU A 66 9.00 -18.60 -5.75
C LEU A 66 10.15 -17.58 -5.82
N ASN A 67 9.94 -16.48 -6.54
CA ASN A 67 10.84 -15.33 -6.48
C ASN A 67 10.50 -14.48 -5.25
N ILE A 68 10.71 -15.04 -4.05
CA ILE A 68 10.35 -14.45 -2.77
C ILE A 68 11.56 -14.38 -1.85
N ILE A 69 11.71 -13.26 -1.16
CA ILE A 69 12.70 -13.07 -0.10
C ILE A 69 12.00 -12.63 1.18
N PHE A 70 12.56 -13.03 2.32
CA PHE A 70 12.04 -12.70 3.64
C PHE A 70 13.05 -11.79 4.34
N ILE A 71 12.61 -10.66 4.87
CA ILE A 71 13.44 -9.69 5.58
C ILE A 71 12.92 -9.57 7.00
N ARG A 72 13.75 -9.99 7.97
CA ARG A 72 13.49 -9.76 9.38
C ARG A 72 13.81 -8.30 9.74
N ASN A 73 12.83 -7.60 10.27
CA ASN A 73 12.98 -6.23 10.75
C ASN A 73 13.29 -6.23 12.25
N GLU A 74 14.50 -5.78 12.61
CA GLU A 74 14.97 -5.65 13.98
C GLU A 74 14.72 -4.25 14.57
N GLY A 75 14.14 -3.35 13.77
CA GLY A 75 13.82 -1.98 14.15
C GLY A 75 12.36 -1.76 14.54
N LYS A 76 11.82 -0.62 14.16
CA LYS A 76 10.40 -0.31 14.36
C LYS A 76 9.52 -1.19 13.47
N THR A 77 8.53 -1.82 14.06
CA THR A 77 7.67 -2.82 13.43
C THR A 77 6.32 -2.27 12.95
N ASP A 78 6.14 -0.93 12.99
CA ASP A 78 5.00 -0.30 12.36
C ASP A 78 5.02 -0.48 10.83
N TYR A 79 3.84 -0.41 10.21
CA TYR A 79 3.66 -0.63 8.77
C TYR A 79 4.59 0.25 7.93
N GLN A 80 4.70 1.53 8.28
CA GLN A 80 5.49 2.51 7.53
C GLN A 80 6.98 2.16 7.54
N SER A 81 7.50 1.84 8.74
CA SER A 81 8.92 1.46 8.92
C SER A 81 9.25 0.16 8.18
N GLN A 82 8.35 -0.82 8.18
CA GLN A 82 8.53 -2.07 7.45
C GLN A 82 8.56 -1.84 5.93
N VAL A 83 7.62 -1.05 5.38
CA VAL A 83 7.63 -0.73 3.95
C VAL A 83 8.88 0.05 3.57
N ASN A 84 9.28 1.06 4.36
CA ASN A 84 10.50 1.82 4.11
C ASN A 84 11.74 0.93 4.08
N LEU A 85 11.87 -0.01 5.01
CA LEU A 85 12.97 -0.98 5.05
C LEU A 85 12.98 -1.87 3.80
N ALA A 86 11.82 -2.42 3.43
CA ALA A 86 11.71 -3.31 2.28
C ALA A 86 12.06 -2.61 0.96
N VAL A 87 11.70 -1.32 0.80
CA VAL A 87 12.02 -0.53 -0.40
C VAL A 87 13.51 -0.44 -0.67
N GLU A 88 14.37 -0.46 0.36
CA GLU A 88 15.83 -0.48 0.16
C GLU A 88 16.29 -1.73 -0.61
N SER A 89 15.63 -2.86 -0.41
CA SER A 89 15.91 -4.14 -1.07
C SER A 89 15.18 -4.35 -2.40
N VAL A 90 14.32 -3.42 -2.83
CA VAL A 90 13.66 -3.48 -4.15
C VAL A 90 14.70 -3.32 -5.26
N ALA A 91 14.80 -4.31 -6.15
CA ALA A 91 15.73 -4.29 -7.27
C ALA A 91 15.14 -3.68 -8.56
N THR A 92 13.83 -3.47 -8.60
CA THR A 92 13.10 -2.95 -9.78
C THR A 92 12.86 -1.45 -9.67
N ASP A 93 12.52 -0.79 -10.79
CA ASP A 93 12.22 0.65 -10.83
C ASP A 93 10.89 1.00 -10.13
N TYR A 94 9.99 0.02 -10.03
CA TYR A 94 8.68 0.18 -9.43
C TYR A 94 8.42 -0.91 -8.39
N PHE A 95 7.65 -0.56 -7.39
CA PHE A 95 7.15 -1.52 -6.41
C PHE A 95 5.66 -1.30 -6.14
N SER A 96 5.04 -2.29 -5.50
CA SER A 96 3.68 -2.20 -4.98
C SER A 96 3.61 -2.86 -3.62
N VAL A 97 2.77 -2.33 -2.73
CA VAL A 97 2.52 -2.95 -1.43
C VAL A 97 1.23 -3.76 -1.51
N LEU A 98 1.32 -5.04 -1.18
CA LEU A 98 0.19 -5.94 -0.98
C LEU A 98 0.06 -6.19 0.52
N GLU A 99 -1.05 -5.80 1.12
CA GLU A 99 -1.34 -6.13 2.50
C GLU A 99 -1.56 -7.64 2.61
N PHE A 100 -1.12 -8.26 3.72
CA PHE A 100 -1.09 -9.73 3.83
C PHE A 100 -2.48 -10.38 3.86
N ASP A 101 -3.53 -9.60 4.05
CA ASP A 101 -4.93 -10.01 4.06
C ASP A 101 -5.69 -9.64 2.76
N ASP A 102 -4.99 -9.08 1.77
CA ASP A 102 -5.53 -8.62 0.50
C ASP A 102 -5.06 -9.49 -0.68
N GLU A 103 -5.61 -9.25 -1.85
CA GLU A 103 -5.28 -10.01 -3.06
C GLU A 103 -5.12 -9.10 -4.28
N PHE A 104 -4.16 -9.40 -5.15
CA PHE A 104 -4.13 -8.82 -6.49
C PHE A 104 -5.16 -9.49 -7.41
N GLY A 105 -5.78 -8.72 -8.31
CA GLY A 105 -6.54 -9.28 -9.43
C GLY A 105 -5.62 -10.03 -10.39
N THR A 106 -6.12 -11.06 -11.08
CA THR A 106 -5.31 -11.98 -11.93
C THR A 106 -4.56 -11.29 -13.07
N THR A 107 -4.96 -10.07 -13.44
CA THR A 107 -4.36 -9.29 -14.52
C THR A 107 -3.58 -8.07 -14.02
N TYR A 108 -3.33 -7.98 -12.71
CA TYR A 108 -2.71 -6.81 -12.09
C TYR A 108 -1.37 -6.44 -12.74
N PHE A 109 -0.40 -7.36 -12.77
CA PHE A 109 0.94 -7.07 -13.31
C PHE A 109 0.92 -6.81 -14.81
N ARG A 110 0.07 -7.50 -15.57
CA ARG A 110 -0.12 -7.24 -17.00
C ARG A 110 -0.58 -5.81 -17.25
N ASN A 111 -1.60 -5.37 -16.53
CA ASN A 111 -2.12 -4.00 -16.65
C ASN A 111 -1.07 -2.98 -16.18
N ALA A 112 -0.44 -3.19 -15.02
CA ALA A 112 0.60 -2.33 -14.51
C ALA A 112 1.73 -2.11 -15.54
N ARG A 113 2.27 -3.19 -16.12
CA ARG A 113 3.30 -3.12 -17.16
C ARG A 113 2.87 -2.34 -18.39
N LYS A 114 1.60 -2.54 -18.85
CA LYS A 114 1.03 -1.79 -19.97
C LYS A 114 1.06 -0.29 -19.69
N TYR A 115 0.55 0.13 -18.53
CA TYR A 115 0.45 1.55 -18.16
C TYR A 115 1.82 2.18 -17.93
N ILE A 116 2.73 1.53 -17.22
CA ILE A 116 4.10 2.01 -17.03
C ILE A 116 4.81 2.21 -18.38
N LYS A 117 4.65 1.25 -19.33
CA LYS A 117 5.27 1.35 -20.65
C LYS A 117 4.69 2.49 -21.46
N SER A 118 3.38 2.72 -21.38
CA SER A 118 2.69 3.76 -22.16
C SER A 118 2.88 5.17 -21.55
N PHE A 119 3.10 5.28 -20.25
CA PHE A 119 3.15 6.54 -19.51
C PHE A 119 4.32 6.55 -18.50
N PRO A 120 5.58 6.48 -18.99
CA PRO A 120 6.78 6.37 -18.13
C PRO A 120 7.05 7.61 -17.26
N GLU A 121 6.40 8.73 -17.58
CA GLU A 121 6.47 9.99 -16.82
C GLU A 121 5.62 10.00 -15.55
N ILE A 122 4.73 9.01 -15.36
CA ILE A 122 3.89 8.92 -14.17
C ILE A 122 4.69 8.28 -13.03
N ASP A 123 4.58 8.86 -11.83
CA ASP A 123 5.34 8.47 -10.66
C ASP A 123 4.57 7.49 -9.77
N VAL A 124 3.24 7.63 -9.72
CA VAL A 124 2.35 6.76 -8.95
C VAL A 124 1.12 6.41 -9.78
N PHE A 125 0.88 5.12 -9.95
CA PHE A 125 -0.38 4.61 -10.51
C PHE A 125 -1.21 4.03 -9.37
N LEU A 126 -2.34 4.64 -9.07
CA LEU A 126 -3.30 4.08 -8.13
C LEU A 126 -4.04 2.92 -8.81
N SER A 127 -4.11 1.78 -8.16
CA SER A 127 -4.96 0.67 -8.64
C SER A 127 -6.40 0.91 -8.21
N MET A 128 -7.34 0.77 -9.14
CA MET A 128 -8.75 0.70 -8.75
C MET A 128 -8.97 -0.56 -7.91
N MET A 129 -9.64 -0.39 -6.77
CA MET A 129 -9.77 -1.39 -5.73
C MET A 129 -11.23 -1.75 -5.52
N ILE A 130 -11.51 -3.04 -5.34
CA ILE A 130 -12.80 -3.51 -4.81
C ILE A 130 -12.63 -3.84 -3.33
N GLU A 131 -13.44 -3.22 -2.48
CA GLU A 131 -13.52 -3.57 -1.06
C GLU A 131 -14.57 -4.66 -0.87
N VAL A 132 -14.20 -5.72 -0.15
CA VAL A 132 -15.07 -6.85 0.14
C VAL A 132 -15.14 -7.13 1.65
N ASN A 133 -16.23 -7.74 2.10
CA ASN A 133 -16.33 -8.25 3.47
C ASN A 133 -15.74 -9.66 3.59
N GLU A 134 -15.76 -10.24 4.81
CA GLU A 134 -15.25 -11.59 5.09
C GLU A 134 -15.99 -12.70 4.30
N LYS A 135 -17.21 -12.44 3.77
CA LYS A 135 -17.95 -13.34 2.90
C LYS A 135 -17.61 -13.16 1.42
N ASN A 136 -16.62 -12.30 1.10
CA ASN A 136 -16.24 -11.93 -0.26
C ASN A 136 -17.35 -11.20 -1.04
N GLU A 137 -18.26 -10.52 -0.36
CA GLU A 137 -19.29 -9.68 -0.96
C GLU A 137 -18.74 -8.25 -1.16
N GLY A 138 -18.97 -7.68 -2.35
CA GLY A 138 -18.51 -6.32 -2.68
C GLY A 138 -19.21 -5.26 -1.84
N ILE A 139 -18.44 -4.34 -1.26
CA ILE A 139 -18.93 -3.21 -0.46
C ILE A 139 -18.92 -1.93 -1.30
N LYS A 140 -17.77 -1.59 -1.88
CA LYS A 140 -17.60 -0.39 -2.70
C LYS A 140 -16.36 -0.51 -3.61
N LEU A 141 -16.24 0.42 -4.54
CA LEU A 141 -15.00 0.66 -5.29
C LEU A 141 -14.26 1.85 -4.67
N THR A 142 -12.94 1.78 -4.67
CA THR A 142 -12.04 2.85 -4.20
C THR A 142 -11.00 3.14 -5.29
N ASN A 143 -10.42 4.34 -5.29
CA ASN A 143 -9.56 4.84 -6.36
C ASN A 143 -10.23 4.86 -7.75
N GLU A 144 -11.55 5.04 -7.78
CA GLU A 144 -12.33 5.11 -9.01
C GLU A 144 -11.91 6.28 -9.89
N THR A 145 -12.10 6.13 -11.20
CA THR A 145 -11.85 7.21 -12.17
C THR A 145 -13.10 8.03 -12.49
N ILE A 146 -14.30 7.56 -12.13
CA ILE A 146 -15.58 8.22 -12.44
C ILE A 146 -15.69 9.59 -11.79
N TRP A 147 -15.26 9.74 -10.53
CA TRP A 147 -15.22 11.02 -9.81
C TRP A 147 -14.25 12.01 -10.47
N ALA A 148 -13.31 11.51 -11.27
CA ALA A 148 -12.27 12.27 -11.93
C ALA A 148 -12.66 12.68 -13.36
N GLN A 149 -13.91 12.60 -13.78
CA GLN A 149 -14.30 13.07 -15.13
C GLN A 149 -13.88 14.51 -15.40
N GLN A 150 -13.89 15.35 -14.37
CA GLN A 150 -13.34 16.70 -14.43
C GLN A 150 -11.80 16.75 -14.31
N PHE A 151 -11.14 15.64 -14.00
CA PHE A 151 -9.70 15.48 -13.82
C PHE A 151 -9.08 14.50 -14.82
N VAL A 152 -9.81 14.10 -15.86
CA VAL A 152 -9.33 13.21 -16.91
C VAL A 152 -8.15 13.87 -17.60
N GLY A 153 -7.02 13.17 -17.62
CA GLY A 153 -5.82 13.64 -18.30
C GLY A 153 -5.95 13.61 -19.83
N GLU A 154 -4.95 14.09 -20.55
CA GLU A 154 -4.91 14.14 -22.01
C GLU A 154 -5.11 12.77 -22.68
N ASN A 155 -4.78 11.67 -21.98
CA ASN A 155 -4.97 10.31 -22.47
C ASN A 155 -6.43 9.82 -22.46
N GLY A 156 -7.37 10.56 -21.83
CA GLY A 156 -8.80 10.26 -21.80
C GLY A 156 -9.20 8.99 -21.06
N GLU A 157 -8.25 8.14 -20.66
CA GLU A 157 -8.50 6.82 -20.05
C GLU A 157 -8.26 6.84 -18.54
N MET A 158 -7.20 7.49 -18.07
CA MET A 158 -6.84 7.54 -16.65
C MET A 158 -7.25 8.87 -16.02
N GLY A 159 -7.84 8.79 -14.81
CA GLY A 159 -8.05 9.98 -14.00
C GLY A 159 -6.76 10.38 -13.28
N TYR A 160 -6.38 11.64 -13.33
CA TYR A 160 -5.24 12.13 -12.55
C TYR A 160 -5.67 12.73 -11.20
N LEU A 161 -4.86 12.52 -10.18
CA LEU A 161 -5.07 13.08 -8.87
C LEU A 161 -4.39 14.45 -8.77
N ASN A 162 -5.10 15.43 -8.23
CA ASN A 162 -4.53 16.72 -7.86
C ASN A 162 -4.94 17.10 -6.43
N LEU A 163 -4.34 18.16 -5.90
CA LEU A 163 -4.60 18.60 -4.52
C LEU A 163 -6.07 18.89 -4.24
N ASN A 164 -6.82 19.43 -5.21
CA ASN A 164 -8.25 19.72 -5.03
C ASN A 164 -9.06 18.44 -4.95
N ALA A 165 -8.79 17.47 -5.85
CA ALA A 165 -9.43 16.16 -5.83
C ALA A 165 -9.15 15.45 -4.51
N LEU A 166 -7.89 15.42 -4.06
CA LEU A 166 -7.49 14.75 -2.83
C LEU A 166 -8.11 15.40 -1.57
N LYS A 167 -8.26 16.72 -1.54
CA LYS A 167 -8.92 17.42 -0.44
C LYS A 167 -10.46 17.20 -0.43
N GLN A 168 -11.04 17.00 -1.59
CA GLN A 168 -12.47 16.71 -1.73
C GLN A 168 -12.81 15.25 -1.40
N TYR A 169 -11.92 14.33 -1.80
CA TYR A 169 -12.09 12.88 -1.68
C TYR A 169 -10.89 12.31 -0.94
N THR A 170 -11.00 12.20 0.38
CA THR A 170 -9.87 11.76 1.23
C THR A 170 -9.69 10.24 1.27
N ASP A 171 -10.54 9.47 0.61
CA ASP A 171 -10.58 8.01 0.67
C ASP A 171 -9.73 7.33 -0.44
N PHE A 172 -8.61 7.97 -0.82
CA PHE A 172 -7.63 7.33 -1.68
C PHE A 172 -6.71 6.43 -0.89
N LYS A 173 -6.42 5.26 -1.44
CA LYS A 173 -5.55 4.24 -0.83
C LYS A 173 -4.34 3.95 -1.71
N LEU A 174 -3.21 3.74 -1.06
CA LEU A 174 -1.95 3.37 -1.70
C LEU A 174 -1.72 1.86 -1.73
N SER A 175 -2.56 1.06 -1.05
CA SER A 175 -2.51 -0.40 -1.14
C SER A 175 -2.72 -0.82 -2.59
N GLY A 176 -1.82 -1.64 -3.12
CA GLY A 176 -1.82 -2.01 -4.53
C GLY A 176 -1.46 -0.90 -5.52
N ALA A 177 -1.07 0.29 -5.08
CA ALA A 177 -0.52 1.29 -5.97
C ALA A 177 0.85 0.86 -6.52
N ILE A 178 1.14 1.24 -7.77
CA ILE A 178 2.44 1.02 -8.39
C ILE A 178 3.22 2.32 -8.23
N ILE A 179 4.30 2.29 -7.46
CA ILE A 179 5.06 3.47 -7.05
C ILE A 179 6.47 3.38 -7.63
N LYS A 180 6.93 4.45 -8.27
CA LYS A 180 8.30 4.58 -8.73
C LYS A 180 9.25 4.65 -7.54
N LYS A 181 10.21 3.72 -7.44
CA LYS A 181 11.13 3.61 -6.30
C LYS A 181 11.91 4.91 -6.06
N THR A 182 12.42 5.52 -7.14
CA THR A 182 13.19 6.77 -7.04
C THR A 182 12.34 7.90 -6.47
N GLU A 183 11.08 8.02 -6.89
CA GLU A 183 10.16 9.04 -6.39
C GLU A 183 9.84 8.82 -4.91
N PHE A 184 9.52 7.58 -4.52
CA PHE A 184 9.28 7.25 -3.11
C PHE A 184 10.46 7.63 -2.22
N LYS A 185 11.69 7.35 -2.66
CA LYS A 185 12.92 7.71 -1.93
C LYS A 185 13.18 9.21 -1.90
N ASN A 186 12.98 9.91 -3.01
CA ASN A 186 13.12 11.38 -3.09
C ASN A 186 12.15 12.09 -2.14
N LEU A 187 10.96 11.53 -1.97
CA LEU A 187 9.96 12.00 -1.04
C LEU A 187 10.23 11.57 0.43
N GLY A 188 11.30 10.80 0.71
CA GLY A 188 11.66 10.37 2.06
C GLY A 188 10.85 9.18 2.60
N GLY A 189 10.13 8.44 1.75
CA GLY A 189 9.33 7.28 2.15
C GLY A 189 8.07 7.64 2.95
N TYR A 190 7.52 6.68 3.67
CA TYR A 190 6.43 6.94 4.62
C TYR A 190 6.97 7.50 5.93
N LYS A 191 6.26 8.48 6.52
CA LYS A 191 6.61 9.05 7.82
C LYS A 191 6.10 8.16 8.96
N ALA A 192 7.02 7.56 9.71
CA ALA A 192 6.71 6.57 10.73
C ALA A 192 5.97 7.14 11.95
N ASN A 193 6.04 8.44 12.19
CA ASN A 193 5.35 9.10 13.30
C ASN A 193 3.94 9.60 12.97
N ILE A 194 3.47 9.46 11.72
CA ILE A 194 2.09 9.75 11.32
C ILE A 194 1.29 8.45 11.37
N LYS A 195 0.29 8.38 12.26
CA LYS A 195 -0.55 7.20 12.44
C LYS A 195 -1.61 7.12 11.31
N LEU A 196 -2.85 7.01 11.63
CA LEU A 196 -4.03 6.82 10.77
C LEU A 196 -3.92 7.36 9.33
N THR A 197 -3.33 8.53 9.10
CA THR A 197 -3.39 9.29 7.83
C THR A 197 -2.08 9.30 7.04
N PHE A 198 -1.16 8.38 7.29
CA PHE A 198 0.16 8.37 6.63
C PHE A 198 0.09 8.20 5.10
N MET A 199 -0.86 7.43 4.57
CA MET A 199 -1.07 7.31 3.11
C MET A 199 -1.59 8.62 2.52
N TYR A 200 -2.52 9.28 3.20
CA TYR A 200 -3.04 10.58 2.81
C TYR A 200 -1.95 11.65 2.85
N GLU A 201 -1.11 11.66 3.90
CA GLU A 201 0.05 12.55 4.00
C GLU A 201 1.01 12.33 2.83
N PHE A 202 1.34 11.07 2.52
CA PHE A 202 2.24 10.76 1.41
C PHE A 202 1.70 11.27 0.07
N LEU A 203 0.41 11.07 -0.22
CA LEU A 203 -0.23 11.58 -1.44
C LEU A 203 -0.19 13.11 -1.50
N LEU A 204 -0.50 13.80 -0.40
CA LEU A 204 -0.38 15.27 -0.32
C LEU A 204 1.05 15.73 -0.58
N ARG A 205 2.05 15.08 0.05
CA ARG A 205 3.47 15.42 -0.11
C ARG A 205 3.94 15.18 -1.53
N ALA A 206 3.55 14.08 -2.15
CA ALA A 206 3.84 13.78 -3.54
C ALA A 206 3.29 14.88 -4.46
N LEU A 207 2.02 15.27 -4.30
CA LEU A 207 1.41 16.34 -5.10
C LEU A 207 2.03 17.71 -4.82
N ASN A 208 2.42 18.01 -3.58
CA ASN A 208 3.14 19.25 -3.23
C ASN A 208 4.54 19.33 -3.90
N ASN A 209 5.12 18.17 -4.23
CA ASN A 209 6.41 18.06 -4.95
C ASN A 209 6.23 17.77 -6.44
N ALA A 210 5.04 18.04 -7.00
CA ALA A 210 4.71 17.90 -8.41
C ALA A 210 4.79 16.47 -8.97
N SER A 211 4.71 15.44 -8.12
CA SER A 211 4.61 14.06 -8.58
C SER A 211 3.33 13.84 -9.38
N LYS A 212 3.41 13.05 -10.44
CA LYS A 212 2.28 12.69 -11.29
C LYS A 212 1.61 11.43 -10.76
N ILE A 213 0.38 11.57 -10.30
CA ILE A 213 -0.42 10.49 -9.70
C ILE A 213 -1.66 10.25 -10.54
N TYR A 214 -1.83 9.02 -11.04
CA TYR A 214 -2.96 8.65 -11.89
C TYR A 214 -3.63 7.37 -11.39
N SER A 215 -4.93 7.24 -11.62
CA SER A 215 -5.68 6.02 -11.33
C SER A 215 -5.87 5.20 -12.60
N ILE A 216 -5.47 3.93 -12.56
CA ILE A 216 -5.68 2.96 -13.64
C ILE A 216 -7.15 2.50 -13.60
N PRO A 217 -7.93 2.63 -14.70
CA PRO A 217 -9.35 2.26 -14.73
C PRO A 217 -9.56 0.74 -14.87
N LYS A 218 -8.86 -0.03 -14.07
CA LYS A 218 -8.93 -1.50 -14.01
C LYS A 218 -8.91 -1.93 -12.56
N ILE A 219 -9.85 -2.79 -12.16
CA ILE A 219 -9.84 -3.39 -10.83
C ILE A 219 -8.60 -4.30 -10.77
N GLY A 220 -7.61 -3.88 -9.99
CA GLY A 220 -6.35 -4.58 -9.83
C GLY A 220 -6.12 -5.09 -8.42
N TYR A 221 -6.94 -4.68 -7.46
CA TYR A 221 -6.75 -4.96 -6.04
C TYR A 221 -8.06 -5.31 -5.37
N LYS A 222 -8.05 -6.35 -4.53
CA LYS A 222 -9.17 -6.74 -3.69
C LYS A 222 -8.77 -6.53 -2.23
N HIS A 223 -9.45 -5.62 -1.55
CA HIS A 223 -9.21 -5.26 -0.17
C HIS A 223 -10.23 -5.92 0.75
N LEU A 224 -9.76 -6.68 1.75
CA LEU A 224 -10.59 -7.24 2.80
C LEU A 224 -10.91 -6.15 3.84
N ALA A 225 -11.94 -5.36 3.55
CA ALA A 225 -12.43 -4.34 4.47
C ALA A 225 -13.11 -5.00 5.69
N THR A 226 -13.25 -4.25 6.77
CA THR A 226 -13.99 -4.68 7.98
C THR A 226 -13.42 -5.89 8.73
N ARG A 227 -12.19 -6.33 8.40
CA ARG A 227 -11.54 -7.40 9.16
C ARG A 227 -11.28 -6.95 10.61
N GLU A 228 -11.81 -7.72 11.56
CA GLU A 228 -11.52 -7.50 12.97
C GLU A 228 -10.02 -7.68 13.25
N GLY A 229 -9.41 -6.72 13.98
CA GLY A 229 -7.98 -6.69 14.27
C GLY A 229 -7.11 -6.13 13.14
N SER A 230 -7.68 -5.54 12.08
CA SER A 230 -6.89 -4.78 11.12
C SER A 230 -6.35 -3.49 11.77
N LEU A 231 -5.24 -2.95 11.24
CA LEU A 231 -4.66 -1.69 11.72
C LEU A 231 -5.70 -0.54 11.72
N PHE A 232 -6.49 -0.46 10.67
CA PHE A 232 -7.52 0.57 10.52
C PHE A 232 -8.69 0.36 11.49
N ASP A 233 -9.14 -0.89 11.71
CA ASP A 233 -10.14 -1.23 12.71
C ASP A 233 -9.66 -0.84 14.11
N GLY A 234 -8.38 -1.12 14.42
CA GLY A 234 -7.74 -0.67 15.66
C GLY A 234 -7.79 0.84 15.86
N TYR A 235 -7.52 1.62 14.81
CA TYR A 235 -7.64 3.08 14.86
C TYR A 235 -9.09 3.54 15.01
N LEU A 236 -10.04 2.94 14.31
CA LEU A 236 -11.45 3.30 14.42
C LEU A 236 -12.03 3.02 15.81
N LYS A 237 -11.64 1.91 16.44
CA LYS A 237 -12.11 1.51 17.77
C LYS A 237 -11.36 2.25 18.89
N GLY A 238 -10.05 2.48 18.73
CA GLY A 238 -9.16 3.03 19.76
C GLY A 238 -8.98 4.54 19.74
N MET A 239 -9.29 5.23 18.63
CA MET A 239 -9.08 6.68 18.50
C MET A 239 -10.41 7.45 18.60
N PRO A 240 -10.53 8.40 19.55
CA PRO A 240 -11.63 9.36 19.57
C PRO A 240 -11.74 10.16 18.27
N VAL A 241 -12.93 10.69 17.97
CA VAL A 241 -13.17 11.48 16.75
C VAL A 241 -12.22 12.67 16.63
N ASP A 242 -11.94 13.35 17.74
CA ASP A 242 -11.05 14.52 17.73
C ASP A 242 -9.59 14.14 17.50
N GLU A 243 -9.14 12.97 17.96
CA GLU A 243 -7.82 12.45 17.63
C GLU A 243 -7.71 12.10 16.12
N ARG A 244 -8.76 11.53 15.56
CA ARG A 244 -8.80 11.26 14.10
C ARG A 244 -8.72 12.55 13.29
N LYS A 245 -9.46 13.60 13.66
CA LYS A 245 -9.36 14.93 13.03
C LYS A 245 -7.96 15.52 13.15
N PHE A 246 -7.36 15.42 14.33
CA PHE A 246 -5.98 15.85 14.57
C PHE A 246 -5.01 15.20 13.58
N TRP A 247 -5.11 13.89 13.33
CA TRP A 247 -4.22 13.22 12.38
C TRP A 247 -4.39 13.70 10.94
N PHE A 248 -5.59 14.11 10.51
CA PHE A 248 -5.80 14.75 9.20
C PHE A 248 -5.16 16.16 9.14
N GLU A 249 -5.23 16.94 10.21
CA GLU A 249 -4.53 18.22 10.30
C GLU A 249 -3.00 18.04 10.26
N VAL A 250 -2.50 17.06 11.00
CA VAL A 250 -1.08 16.68 11.00
C VAL A 250 -0.65 16.30 9.58
N ALA A 251 -1.37 15.42 8.89
CA ALA A 251 -1.06 15.02 7.52
C ALA A 251 -0.97 16.23 6.58
N THR A 252 -1.95 17.14 6.66
CA THR A 252 -1.96 18.35 5.83
C THR A 252 -0.76 19.26 6.11
N LYS A 253 -0.38 19.42 7.37
CA LYS A 253 0.76 20.26 7.77
C LYS A 253 2.10 19.62 7.38
N GLU A 254 2.28 18.35 7.74
CA GLU A 254 3.54 17.63 7.55
C GLU A 254 3.82 17.28 6.09
N SER A 255 2.80 17.25 5.21
CA SER A 255 2.98 17.05 3.77
C SER A 255 3.80 18.16 3.07
N ASN A 256 4.02 19.29 3.71
CA ASN A 256 4.89 20.36 3.19
C ASN A 256 6.39 20.10 3.46
N PHE A 257 6.74 19.03 4.16
CA PHE A 257 8.10 18.70 4.52
C PHE A 257 8.45 17.29 4.07
N ILE A 258 9.61 17.09 3.47
CA ILE A 258 10.08 15.76 3.07
C ILE A 258 10.51 14.94 4.29
N ASN A 259 11.29 15.54 5.18
CA ASN A 259 11.83 14.87 6.36
C ASN A 259 10.75 14.64 7.42
N ASP A 260 10.87 13.53 8.13
CA ASP A 260 10.07 13.22 9.30
C ASP A 260 10.38 14.22 10.44
N ARG A 261 9.35 14.75 11.09
CA ARG A 261 9.46 15.79 12.09
C ARG A 261 8.70 15.37 13.35
N PRO A 262 9.16 15.79 14.55
CA PRO A 262 8.40 15.58 15.77
C PRO A 262 7.00 16.21 15.68
N ILE A 263 5.97 15.42 16.01
CA ILE A 263 4.59 15.88 16.02
C ILE A 263 4.26 16.44 17.39
N ASP A 264 3.76 17.67 17.43
CA ASP A 264 3.29 18.30 18.66
C ASP A 264 1.93 17.70 19.08
N MET A 265 1.98 16.78 20.04
CA MET A 265 0.81 16.11 20.61
C MET A 265 0.09 16.94 21.69
N SER A 266 0.58 18.13 22.05
CA SER A 266 0.04 18.94 23.15
C SER A 266 -1.42 19.36 22.93
N ARG A 267 -1.87 19.40 21.66
CA ARG A 267 -3.26 19.70 21.31
C ARG A 267 -4.24 18.60 21.73
N LEU A 268 -3.81 17.33 21.71
CA LEU A 268 -4.64 16.20 22.16
C LEU A 268 -4.78 16.17 23.70
N LEU A 269 -3.76 16.64 24.41
CA LEU A 269 -3.76 16.65 25.89
C LEU A 269 -4.63 17.78 26.48
N ARG A 270 -5.10 18.73 25.68
CA ARG A 270 -5.94 19.85 26.15
C ARG A 270 -7.44 19.56 26.11
N VAL A 271 -7.85 18.38 25.68
CA VAL A 271 -9.26 17.97 25.52
C VAL A 271 -9.69 16.97 26.61
N VAL A 272 -8.86 16.79 27.63
CA VAL A 272 -9.18 15.96 28.82
C VAL A 272 -9.52 16.83 30.00
#